data_b5f47c97ac2db56ea4ebda5ebe09b0d0
#
_entry.id   b5f47c97ac2db56ea4ebda5ebe09b0d0
#
_cell.length_a   1.000
_cell.length_b   1.000
_cell.length_c   1.000
_cell.angle_alpha   90.00
_cell.angle_beta   90.00
_cell.angle_gamma   90.00
#
_symmetry.space_group_name_H-M   'P 1'
#
loop_
_entity.id
_entity.type
_entity.pdbx_description
1 polymer ?
#
loop_
_entity_poly.entity_id
_entity_poly.type
_entity_poly.pdbx_seq_one_letter_code
_entity_poly.pdbx_strand_id
1 'polypeptide(L)'
;TDGISYYYEHETGVNQIRLNTITAIPADITSGDYDITQKVVRGAATNMADLRGDGENIMRVSRIVPDFINQSGNTIIQLDLRDYPNETAASSSLGPFTITSSTTKVDTRARARSIALTISNTAVDTSWKLGTFRLDIQAGGRR
;
A
#
# COMPACT_ATOMS: atom_id res chain seq x y z
N THR A 1 8.55 30.18 20.00
CA THR A 1 8.52 29.22 21.13
C THR A 1 7.82 29.90 22.27
N ASP A 2 6.68 29.38 22.67
CA ASP A 2 5.77 29.91 23.69
C ASP A 2 6.25 29.66 25.14
N GLY A 3 7.44 29.06 25.33
CA GLY A 3 8.02 28.76 26.64
C GLY A 3 7.26 27.71 27.46
N ILE A 4 6.29 26.99 26.84
CA ILE A 4 5.48 25.99 27.51
C ILE A 4 6.08 24.61 27.22
N SER A 5 6.29 23.84 28.28
CA SER A 5 6.71 22.42 28.16
C SER A 5 5.48 21.55 28.15
N TYR A 6 5.46 20.59 27.22
CA TYR A 6 4.37 19.61 27.09
C TYR A 6 4.87 18.22 27.46
N TYR A 7 4.06 17.48 28.20
CA TYR A 7 4.28 16.06 28.44
C TYR A 7 3.33 15.28 27.55
N TYR A 8 3.86 14.27 26.89
CA TYR A 8 3.09 13.39 26.02
C TYR A 8 3.11 11.96 26.56
N GLU A 9 1.94 11.36 26.66
CA GLU A 9 1.84 9.91 26.79
C GLU A 9 2.07 9.28 25.43
N HIS A 10 2.95 8.28 25.39
CA HIS A 10 3.23 7.49 24.19
C HIS A 10 2.39 6.23 24.20
N GLU A 11 2.03 5.76 23.00
CA GLU A 11 1.31 4.49 22.77
C GLU A 11 -0.09 4.40 23.39
N THR A 12 -0.70 5.55 23.70
CA THR A 12 -2.07 5.59 24.18
C THR A 12 -3.00 6.22 23.13
N GLY A 13 -4.06 5.47 22.77
CA GLY A 13 -5.06 5.92 21.82
C GLY A 13 -4.59 5.92 20.36
N VAL A 14 -5.42 6.48 19.47
CA VAL A 14 -5.25 6.51 18.01
C VAL A 14 -5.18 7.92 17.45
N ASN A 15 -5.21 8.92 18.31
CA ASN A 15 -5.19 10.34 17.95
C ASN A 15 -4.12 11.10 18.72
N GLN A 16 -3.65 12.19 18.14
CA GLN A 16 -2.85 13.17 18.85
C GLN A 16 -3.79 14.18 19.52
N ILE A 17 -3.60 14.43 20.82
CA ILE A 17 -4.32 15.45 21.57
C ILE A 17 -3.34 16.54 21.98
N ARG A 18 -3.58 17.75 21.53
CA ARG A 18 -2.78 18.92 21.91
C ARG A 18 -3.70 20.08 22.26
N LEU A 19 -3.55 20.63 23.47
CA LEU A 19 -4.36 21.77 23.94
C LEU A 19 -5.87 21.56 23.72
N ASN A 20 -6.38 20.38 24.09
CA ASN A 20 -7.78 19.96 23.90
C ASN A 20 -8.22 19.87 22.42
N THR A 21 -7.28 19.91 21.47
CA THR A 21 -7.57 19.68 20.06
C THR A 21 -7.16 18.26 19.69
N ILE A 22 -8.14 17.51 19.17
CA ILE A 22 -7.92 16.14 18.66
C ILE A 22 -7.53 16.24 17.20
N THR A 23 -6.37 15.67 16.86
CA THR A 23 -5.89 15.57 15.47
C THR A 23 -5.55 14.13 15.13
N ALA A 24 -5.69 13.76 13.86
CA ALA A 24 -5.29 12.45 13.39
C ALA A 24 -3.78 12.26 13.55
N ILE A 25 -3.38 11.02 13.81
CA ILE A 25 -2.00 10.56 13.58
C ILE A 25 -1.99 9.97 12.16
N PRO A 26 -1.44 10.68 11.17
CA PRO A 26 -1.36 10.11 9.82
C PRO A 26 -0.38 8.93 9.81
N ALA A 27 -0.78 7.87 9.15
CA ALA A 27 0.09 6.72 8.94
C ALA A 27 0.00 6.29 7.48
N ASP A 28 1.13 5.94 6.90
CA ASP A 28 1.20 5.37 5.56
C ASP A 28 2.25 4.26 5.48
N ILE A 29 2.01 3.35 4.55
CA ILE A 29 2.94 2.30 4.18
C ILE A 29 2.88 2.12 2.67
N THR A 30 4.04 2.16 2.02
CA THR A 30 4.17 1.90 0.59
C THR A 30 5.01 0.66 0.38
N SER A 31 4.49 -0.27 -0.43
CA SER A 31 5.22 -1.48 -0.81
C SER A 31 6.35 -1.16 -1.79
N GLY A 32 7.30 -2.08 -1.93
CA GLY A 32 8.12 -2.15 -3.13
C GLY A 32 7.27 -2.49 -4.36
N ASP A 33 7.88 -2.37 -5.53
CA ASP A 33 7.22 -2.72 -6.78
C ASP A 33 6.97 -4.22 -6.90
N TYR A 34 5.75 -4.59 -7.22
CA TYR A 34 5.35 -5.96 -7.58
C TYR A 34 5.42 -6.13 -9.09
N ASP A 35 5.98 -7.25 -9.51
CA ASP A 35 6.11 -7.67 -10.89
C ASP A 35 5.81 -9.17 -10.98
N ILE A 36 5.18 -9.60 -12.06
CA ILE A 36 4.87 -11.00 -12.30
C ILE A 36 5.99 -11.78 -13.00
N THR A 37 7.02 -11.10 -13.45
CA THR A 37 8.17 -11.73 -14.10
C THR A 37 9.10 -12.29 -13.03
N GLN A 38 8.81 -13.48 -12.53
CA GLN A 38 9.74 -14.17 -11.65
C GLN A 38 10.85 -14.80 -12.50
N LYS A 39 12.08 -14.38 -12.31
CA LYS A 39 13.25 -15.14 -12.73
C LYS A 39 13.35 -16.37 -11.83
N VAL A 40 12.87 -17.51 -12.34
CA VAL A 40 13.19 -18.80 -11.73
C VAL A 40 14.65 -19.07 -12.04
N VAL A 41 15.53 -18.61 -11.17
CA VAL A 41 16.93 -19.01 -11.21
C VAL A 41 16.96 -20.50 -10.81
N ARG A 42 17.20 -21.37 -11.77
CA ARG A 42 17.56 -22.76 -11.48
C ARG A 42 18.94 -22.79 -10.83
N GLY A 43 18.96 -22.74 -9.53
CA GLY A 43 20.12 -22.62 -8.66
C GLY A 43 19.74 -21.80 -7.44
N ALA A 44 20.25 -22.09 -6.27
CA ALA A 44 19.87 -21.41 -5.05
C ALA A 44 19.96 -19.89 -5.22
N ALA A 45 18.82 -19.21 -5.19
CA ALA A 45 18.77 -17.76 -5.09
C ALA A 45 19.48 -17.38 -3.77
N THR A 46 20.60 -16.68 -3.87
CA THR A 46 21.43 -16.36 -2.72
C THR A 46 21.01 -15.06 -2.05
N ASN A 47 20.14 -14.28 -2.69
CA ASN A 47 19.63 -13.02 -2.13
C ASN A 47 18.26 -12.64 -2.70
N MET A 48 17.55 -11.76 -1.99
CA MET A 48 16.20 -11.30 -2.36
C MET A 48 16.17 -10.47 -3.68
N ALA A 49 17.30 -9.92 -4.11
CA ALA A 49 17.40 -9.17 -5.36
C ALA A 49 17.21 -10.09 -6.58
N ASP A 50 17.60 -11.34 -6.45
CA ASP A 50 17.46 -12.34 -7.52
C ASP A 50 16.00 -12.78 -7.74
N LEU A 51 15.10 -12.44 -6.80
CA LEU A 51 13.68 -12.74 -6.87
C LEU A 51 12.86 -11.60 -7.49
N ARG A 52 13.47 -10.45 -7.76
CA ARG A 52 12.78 -9.34 -8.40
C ARG A 52 12.57 -9.65 -9.88
N GLY A 53 11.35 -9.41 -10.34
CA GLY A 53 11.05 -9.38 -11.75
C GLY A 53 11.76 -8.21 -12.46
N ASP A 54 11.87 -8.28 -13.77
CA ASP A 54 12.52 -7.28 -14.61
C ASP A 54 11.55 -6.42 -15.41
N GLY A 55 10.25 -6.50 -15.11
CA GLY A 55 9.21 -5.75 -15.81
C GLY A 55 8.98 -6.21 -17.24
N GLU A 56 9.41 -7.41 -17.61
CA GLU A 56 9.30 -7.91 -18.97
C GLU A 56 7.84 -8.12 -19.41
N ASN A 57 6.98 -8.52 -18.47
CA ASN A 57 5.58 -8.78 -18.73
C ASN A 57 4.69 -7.68 -18.18
N ILE A 58 3.61 -7.42 -18.92
CA ILE A 58 2.53 -6.58 -18.42
C ILE A 58 1.65 -7.42 -17.51
N MET A 59 1.29 -6.89 -16.35
CA MET A 59 0.29 -7.50 -15.47
C MET A 59 -0.99 -6.69 -15.44
N ARG A 60 -2.08 -7.38 -15.22
CA ARG A 60 -3.40 -6.80 -14.98
C ARG A 60 -3.86 -7.21 -13.59
N VAL A 61 -4.15 -6.22 -12.74
CA VAL A 61 -4.78 -6.44 -11.44
C VAL A 61 -6.27 -6.17 -11.58
N SER A 62 -7.06 -7.22 -11.38
CA SER A 62 -8.53 -7.16 -11.51
C SER A 62 -9.21 -6.93 -10.17
N ARG A 63 -8.55 -7.27 -9.08
CA ARG A 63 -9.12 -7.16 -7.73
C ARG A 63 -8.04 -7.03 -6.67
N ILE A 64 -8.36 -6.26 -5.63
CA ILE A 64 -7.64 -6.20 -4.36
C ILE A 64 -8.56 -6.81 -3.29
N VAL A 65 -8.05 -7.76 -2.51
CA VAL A 65 -8.73 -8.28 -1.32
C VAL A 65 -7.96 -7.74 -0.11
N PRO A 66 -8.47 -6.68 0.55
CA PRO A 66 -7.82 -6.12 1.71
C PRO A 66 -7.91 -7.10 2.89
N ASP A 67 -6.89 -7.09 3.74
CA ASP A 67 -6.88 -7.85 4.98
C ASP A 67 -6.42 -6.92 6.11
N PHE A 68 -7.39 -6.33 6.79
CA PHE A 68 -7.17 -5.48 7.96
C PHE A 68 -7.73 -6.13 9.21
N ILE A 69 -6.91 -6.18 10.25
CA ILE A 69 -7.27 -6.72 11.55
C ILE A 69 -7.62 -5.55 12.48
N ASN A 70 -8.76 -5.63 13.15
CA ASN A 70 -9.24 -4.63 14.12
C ASN A 70 -9.27 -3.21 13.52
N GLN A 71 -9.77 -3.09 12.29
CA GLN A 71 -9.90 -1.79 11.63
C GLN A 71 -10.97 -0.94 12.32
N SER A 72 -10.61 0.28 12.70
CA SER A 72 -11.51 1.37 13.08
C SER A 72 -11.33 2.53 12.12
N GLY A 73 -12.41 3.14 11.70
CA GLY A 73 -12.37 4.19 10.68
C GLY A 73 -12.06 3.68 9.27
N ASN A 74 -11.76 4.60 8.38
CA ASN A 74 -11.51 4.32 6.97
C ASN A 74 -10.02 4.35 6.64
N THR A 75 -9.58 3.36 5.89
CA THR A 75 -8.23 3.28 5.34
C THR A 75 -8.28 3.52 3.84
N ILE A 76 -7.26 4.11 3.27
CA ILE A 76 -7.17 4.42 1.84
C ILE A 76 -6.14 3.50 1.21
N ILE A 77 -6.49 2.89 0.08
CA ILE A 77 -5.57 2.13 -0.76
C ILE A 77 -5.40 2.85 -2.10
N GLN A 78 -4.16 2.96 -2.55
CA GLN A 78 -3.79 3.47 -3.86
C GLN A 78 -2.82 2.51 -4.54
N LEU A 79 -2.97 2.34 -5.85
CA LEU A 79 -2.02 1.61 -6.69
C LEU A 79 -1.24 2.60 -7.54
N ASP A 80 0.07 2.59 -7.45
CA ASP A 80 0.97 3.34 -8.30
C ASP A 80 1.50 2.41 -9.38
N LEU A 81 1.23 2.78 -10.63
CA LEU A 81 1.47 1.98 -11.82
C LEU A 81 2.70 2.49 -12.55
N ARG A 82 3.59 1.59 -12.96
CA ARG A 82 4.78 1.92 -13.76
C ARG A 82 4.81 1.09 -15.02
N ASP A 83 4.99 1.75 -16.14
CA ASP A 83 5.08 1.12 -17.45
C ASP A 83 6.52 0.75 -17.83
N TYR A 84 7.50 1.36 -17.15
CA TYR A 84 8.93 1.10 -17.37
C TYR A 84 9.64 0.81 -16.05
N PRO A 85 10.56 -0.17 -16.00
CA PRO A 85 11.27 -0.54 -14.76
C PRO A 85 12.14 0.57 -14.16
N ASN A 86 12.55 1.53 -14.96
CA ASN A 86 13.45 2.64 -14.57
C ASN A 86 12.71 3.90 -14.13
N GLU A 87 11.38 3.88 -14.08
CA GLU A 87 10.61 5.05 -13.64
C GLU A 87 10.78 5.26 -12.14
N THR A 88 11.25 6.45 -11.77
CA THR A 88 11.34 6.87 -10.36
C THR A 88 9.99 7.33 -9.80
N ALA A 89 9.11 7.82 -10.66
CA ALA A 89 7.73 8.18 -10.34
C ALA A 89 6.75 7.21 -11.00
N ALA A 90 5.53 7.11 -10.49
CA ALA A 90 4.48 6.34 -11.13
C ALA A 90 4.07 6.98 -12.46
N SER A 91 3.90 6.17 -13.52
CA SER A 91 3.34 6.61 -14.80
C SER A 91 1.89 7.05 -14.64
N SER A 92 1.16 6.36 -13.76
CA SER A 92 -0.21 6.68 -13.38
C SER A 92 -0.54 6.08 -12.02
N SER A 93 -1.60 6.56 -11.39
CA SER A 93 -2.11 6.04 -10.13
C SER A 93 -3.58 5.67 -10.26
N LEU A 94 -3.98 4.60 -9.58
CA LEU A 94 -5.36 4.14 -9.53
C LEU A 94 -5.85 4.16 -8.09
N GLY A 95 -6.95 4.84 -7.84
CA GLY A 95 -7.51 5.13 -6.53
C GLY A 95 -7.67 6.64 -6.33
N PRO A 96 -7.80 7.13 -5.10
CA PRO A 96 -7.83 6.37 -3.84
C PRO A 96 -9.10 5.52 -3.66
N PHE A 97 -8.93 4.33 -3.13
CA PHE A 97 -10.04 3.46 -2.75
C PHE A 97 -10.24 3.52 -1.24
N THR A 98 -11.42 3.88 -0.81
CA THR A 98 -11.77 3.87 0.63
C THR A 98 -12.14 2.47 1.07
N ILE A 99 -11.44 1.98 2.08
CA ILE A 99 -11.63 0.67 2.68
C ILE A 99 -12.22 0.85 4.07
N THR A 100 -13.36 0.23 4.29
CA THR A 100 -14.03 0.16 5.59
C THR A 100 -13.88 -1.24 6.18
N SER A 101 -14.25 -1.42 7.43
CA SER A 101 -14.25 -2.75 8.09
C SER A 101 -15.18 -3.77 7.41
N SER A 102 -16.12 -3.32 6.58
CA SER A 102 -17.04 -4.16 5.81
C SER A 102 -16.60 -4.39 4.35
N THR A 103 -15.52 -3.75 3.90
CA THR A 103 -15.04 -3.89 2.53
C THR A 103 -14.36 -5.24 2.36
N THR A 104 -14.97 -6.13 1.60
CA THR A 104 -14.42 -7.47 1.33
C THR A 104 -13.50 -7.52 0.11
N LYS A 105 -13.72 -6.63 -0.85
CA LYS A 105 -12.93 -6.55 -2.09
C LYS A 105 -13.04 -5.19 -2.74
N VAL A 106 -12.05 -4.87 -3.55
CA VAL A 106 -12.05 -3.71 -4.46
C VAL A 106 -11.78 -4.22 -5.86
N ASP A 107 -12.73 -4.08 -6.76
CA ASP A 107 -12.53 -4.44 -8.16
C ASP A 107 -11.80 -3.31 -8.88
N THR A 108 -10.75 -3.66 -9.64
CA THR A 108 -9.86 -2.72 -10.31
C THR A 108 -9.65 -3.09 -11.79
N ARG A 109 -9.02 -2.19 -12.53
CA ARG A 109 -8.58 -2.44 -13.92
C ARG A 109 -7.16 -1.94 -14.13
N ALA A 110 -6.32 -2.10 -13.12
CA ALA A 110 -4.92 -1.71 -13.21
C ALA A 110 -4.18 -2.55 -14.24
N ARG A 111 -3.34 -1.91 -15.05
CA ARG A 111 -2.49 -2.57 -16.04
C ARG A 111 -1.17 -1.83 -16.10
N ALA A 112 -0.09 -2.52 -15.78
CA ALA A 112 1.27 -1.97 -15.79
C ALA A 112 2.31 -3.08 -15.82
N ARG A 113 3.58 -2.73 -15.93
CA ARG A 113 4.69 -3.69 -15.79
C ARG A 113 5.04 -3.93 -14.33
N SER A 114 5.00 -2.87 -13.52
CA SER A 114 5.12 -2.98 -12.08
C SER A 114 4.10 -2.12 -11.35
N ILE A 115 3.73 -2.52 -10.15
CA ILE A 115 2.72 -1.85 -9.33
C ILE A 115 3.22 -1.78 -7.90
N ALA A 116 3.20 -0.58 -7.31
CA ALA A 116 3.35 -0.40 -5.87
C ALA A 116 1.98 -0.15 -5.22
N LEU A 117 1.82 -0.63 -4.01
CA LEU A 117 0.62 -0.45 -3.20
C LEU A 117 0.93 0.54 -2.07
N THR A 118 0.15 1.59 -1.97
CA THR A 118 0.18 2.52 -0.83
C THR A 118 -1.09 2.38 -0.02
N ILE A 119 -0.93 2.25 1.29
CA ILE A 119 -2.02 2.20 2.27
C ILE A 119 -1.80 3.37 3.21
N SER A 120 -2.85 4.16 3.45
CA SER A 120 -2.73 5.35 4.29
C SER A 120 -4.02 5.65 5.05
N ASN A 121 -3.89 6.44 6.12
CA ASN A 121 -5.00 7.10 6.78
C ASN A 121 -4.61 8.50 7.24
N THR A 122 -5.58 9.40 7.23
CA THR A 122 -5.41 10.79 7.68
C THR A 122 -6.56 11.27 8.57
N ALA A 123 -7.55 10.41 8.84
CA ALA A 123 -8.71 10.75 9.65
C ALA A 123 -8.48 10.45 11.14
N VAL A 124 -9.13 11.22 12.00
CA VAL A 124 -9.20 10.94 13.43
C VAL A 124 -9.92 9.61 13.69
N ASP A 125 -9.64 8.99 14.84
CA ASP A 125 -10.24 7.72 15.27
C ASP A 125 -9.99 6.55 14.30
N THR A 126 -8.94 6.64 13.49
CA THR A 126 -8.56 5.59 12.56
C THR A 126 -7.40 4.76 13.11
N SER A 127 -7.61 3.44 13.17
CA SER A 127 -6.57 2.47 13.50
C SER A 127 -6.72 1.23 12.63
N TRP A 128 -5.60 0.60 12.30
CA TRP A 128 -5.60 -0.62 11.53
C TRP A 128 -4.32 -1.42 11.74
N LYS A 129 -4.43 -2.71 11.55
CA LYS A 129 -3.28 -3.61 11.43
C LYS A 129 -3.37 -4.28 10.08
N LEU A 130 -2.30 -4.17 9.30
CA LEU A 130 -2.22 -4.82 7.99
C LEU A 130 -1.95 -6.31 8.19
N GLY A 131 -2.83 -7.15 7.66
CA GLY A 131 -2.63 -8.58 7.49
C GLY A 131 -2.02 -8.90 6.12
N THR A 132 -2.40 -10.03 5.56
CA THR A 132 -1.95 -10.47 4.23
C THR A 132 -2.98 -10.08 3.18
N PHE A 133 -2.80 -8.95 2.51
CA PHE A 133 -3.66 -8.60 1.37
C PHE A 133 -3.35 -9.48 0.15
N ARG A 134 -4.34 -9.64 -0.72
CA ARG A 134 -4.23 -10.44 -1.95
C ARG A 134 -4.58 -9.59 -3.16
N LEU A 135 -3.88 -9.85 -4.25
CA LEU A 135 -4.13 -9.25 -5.55
C LEU A 135 -4.49 -10.36 -6.54
N ASP A 136 -5.62 -10.22 -7.23
CA ASP A 136 -5.96 -11.08 -8.37
C ASP A 136 -5.23 -10.55 -9.59
N ILE A 137 -4.16 -11.23 -9.98
CA ILE A 137 -3.25 -10.80 -11.05
C ILE A 137 -3.36 -11.74 -12.24
N GLN A 138 -3.39 -11.18 -13.44
CA GLN A 138 -3.34 -11.90 -14.71
C GLN A 138 -2.18 -11.38 -15.56
N ALA A 139 -1.48 -12.30 -16.22
CA ALA A 139 -0.46 -11.94 -17.19
C ALA A 139 -1.11 -11.34 -18.45
N GLY A 140 -0.65 -10.17 -18.86
CA GLY A 140 -1.15 -9.43 -20.04
C GLY A 140 -0.29 -9.58 -21.28
N GLY A 141 0.75 -10.43 -21.26
CA GLY A 141 1.68 -10.64 -22.35
C GLY A 141 2.86 -9.65 -22.36
N ARG A 142 3.74 -9.84 -23.32
CA ARG A 142 4.91 -8.99 -23.59
C ARG A 142 4.55 -8.00 -24.69
N ARG A 143 4.75 -6.71 -24.47
CA ARG A 143 4.70 -5.67 -25.52
C ARG A 143 5.71 -4.60 -25.21
#